data_da8b9b4ed4fc7370084a63385220c91d
#
_entry.id   da8b9b4ed4fc7370084a63385220c91d
#
_cell.length_a   1.000
_cell.length_b   1.000
_cell.length_c   1.000
_cell.angle_alpha   90.00
_cell.angle_beta   90.00
_cell.angle_gamma   90.00
#
_symmetry.space_group_name_H-M   'P 1'
#
loop_
_entity.id
_entity.type
_entity.pdbx_description
1 polymer ?
#
loop_
_entity_poly.entity_id
_entity_poly.type
_entity_poly.pdbx_seq_one_letter_code
_entity_poly.pdbx_strand_id
1 'polypeptide(L)'
;MVDFVSGAFKVAPQDTKFITTTHPTMSTSSLKNYKVLESPKEIKSSRKAACHPMLYPYAVFFCQYDEELSETRVFKVSVVGEDTKDNINAAAVCHMDSARAALLNLMDKQGKSPTCHFCSAGDLIWFQ
;
A
#
# COMPACT_ATOMS: atom_id res chain seq x y z
N MET A 1 -7.45 15.72 2.53
CA MET A 1 -7.39 14.24 2.35
C MET A 1 -8.19 13.50 3.41
N VAL A 2 -8.00 13.81 4.68
CA VAL A 2 -8.77 13.18 5.80
C VAL A 2 -10.27 13.32 5.60
N ASP A 3 -10.76 14.52 5.26
CA ASP A 3 -12.19 14.77 5.03
C ASP A 3 -12.75 13.95 3.87
N PHE A 4 -11.98 13.80 2.80
CA PHE A 4 -12.36 12.95 1.67
C PHE A 4 -12.48 11.49 2.10
N VAL A 5 -11.47 10.96 2.79
CA VAL A 5 -11.44 9.56 3.21
C VAL A 5 -12.51 9.27 4.25
N SER A 6 -12.66 10.12 5.26
CA SER A 6 -13.70 9.95 6.29
C SER A 6 -15.11 10.03 5.70
N GLY A 7 -15.32 10.91 4.73
CA GLY A 7 -16.58 11.00 3.98
C GLY A 7 -16.85 9.73 3.16
N ALA A 8 -15.85 9.19 2.47
CA ALA A 8 -15.98 7.93 1.73
C ALA A 8 -16.22 6.74 2.66
N PHE A 9 -15.57 6.73 3.81
CA PHE A 9 -15.78 5.68 4.83
C PHE A 9 -17.08 5.87 5.64
N LYS A 10 -17.71 7.04 5.57
CA LYS A 10 -18.88 7.41 6.38
C LYS A 10 -18.60 7.28 7.88
N VAL A 11 -17.46 7.77 8.31
CA VAL A 11 -17.00 7.78 9.71
C VAL A 11 -16.48 9.16 10.08
N ALA A 12 -16.30 9.40 11.37
CA ALA A 12 -15.68 10.64 11.82
C ALA A 12 -14.17 10.66 11.46
N PRO A 13 -13.59 11.85 11.17
CA PRO A 13 -12.17 11.95 10.79
C PRO A 13 -11.20 11.30 11.77
N GLN A 14 -11.47 11.38 13.06
CA GLN A 14 -10.65 10.77 14.12
C GLN A 14 -10.66 9.24 14.13
N ASP A 15 -11.63 8.61 13.45
CA ASP A 15 -11.77 7.16 13.35
C ASP A 15 -11.01 6.59 12.14
N THR A 16 -10.42 7.46 11.32
CA THR A 16 -9.57 7.05 10.21
C THR A 16 -8.12 6.94 10.64
N LYS A 17 -7.45 5.90 10.18
CA LYS A 17 -6.02 5.65 10.39
C LYS A 17 -5.33 5.47 9.07
N PHE A 18 -4.03 5.65 9.03
CA PHE A 18 -3.26 5.36 7.83
C PHE A 18 -1.91 4.71 8.15
N ILE A 19 -1.38 4.02 7.16
CA ILE A 19 0.02 3.59 7.13
C ILE A 19 0.68 4.06 5.85
N THR A 20 1.98 4.20 5.91
CA THR A 20 2.84 4.49 4.76
C THR A 20 4.15 3.72 4.93
N THR A 21 4.86 3.56 3.84
CA THR A 21 6.23 3.04 3.90
C THR A 21 7.16 4.13 4.42
N THR A 22 7.83 3.83 5.53
CA THR A 22 8.82 4.75 6.10
C THR A 22 10.21 4.32 5.68
N HIS A 23 10.92 5.22 5.01
CA HIS A 23 12.30 5.01 4.61
C HIS A 23 13.21 5.99 5.37
N PRO A 24 14.25 5.51 6.08
CA PRO A 24 15.12 6.39 6.88
C PRO A 24 15.96 7.33 6.05
N THR A 25 16.18 7.04 4.76
CA THR A 25 16.91 7.90 3.85
C THR A 25 16.27 7.89 2.47
N MET A 26 16.11 9.07 1.89
CA MET A 26 15.74 9.25 0.48
C MET A 26 16.91 8.78 -0.39
N SER A 27 17.12 7.48 -0.47
CA SER A 27 18.18 6.92 -1.31
C SER A 27 17.71 6.79 -2.74
N THR A 28 18.36 7.53 -3.58
CA THR A 28 18.24 7.50 -5.03
C THR A 28 18.54 6.13 -5.64
N SER A 29 17.58 5.60 -6.38
CA SER A 29 17.71 4.94 -7.70
C SER A 29 18.63 3.73 -7.88
N SER A 30 18.86 2.86 -6.92
CA SER A 30 19.33 1.51 -7.26
C SER A 30 18.38 0.46 -6.71
N LEU A 31 18.10 -0.56 -7.51
CA LEU A 31 17.39 -1.74 -7.04
C LEU A 31 18.15 -2.30 -5.84
N LYS A 32 17.51 -2.32 -4.69
CA LYS A 32 18.08 -2.83 -3.45
C LYS A 32 17.36 -4.10 -3.06
N ASN A 33 18.12 -5.06 -2.60
CA ASN A 33 17.55 -6.27 -2.02
C ASN A 33 17.19 -6.03 -0.56
N TYR A 34 16.02 -6.51 -0.17
CA TYR A 34 15.51 -6.44 1.19
C TYR A 34 15.16 -7.83 1.68
N LYS A 35 15.43 -8.06 2.96
CA LYS A 35 15.03 -9.28 3.65
C LYS A 35 13.84 -8.99 4.56
N VAL A 36 12.81 -9.80 4.46
CA VAL A 36 11.67 -9.77 5.38
C VAL A 36 12.11 -10.32 6.72
N LEU A 37 11.91 -9.55 7.80
CA LEU A 37 12.36 -9.90 9.15
C LEU A 37 11.39 -10.80 9.90
N GLU A 38 10.10 -10.58 9.69
CA GLU A 38 9.03 -11.31 10.38
C GLU A 38 7.82 -11.49 9.47
N SER A 39 6.90 -12.33 9.87
CA SER A 39 5.66 -12.54 9.11
C SER A 39 4.89 -11.23 8.93
N PRO A 40 4.41 -10.92 7.73
CA PRO A 40 3.59 -9.75 7.48
C PRO A 40 2.35 -9.72 8.39
N LYS A 41 2.02 -8.53 8.90
CA LYS A 41 0.85 -8.32 9.76
C LYS A 41 -0.26 -7.70 8.96
N GLU A 42 -1.36 -8.42 8.78
CA GLU A 42 -2.52 -7.91 8.06
C GLU A 42 -3.26 -6.83 8.85
N ILE A 43 -3.61 -5.75 8.15
CA ILE A 43 -4.56 -4.75 8.64
C ILE A 43 -5.95 -5.18 8.22
N LYS A 44 -6.71 -5.69 9.18
CA LYS A 44 -8.10 -6.07 8.98
C LYS A 44 -8.99 -4.84 9.09
N SER A 45 -9.57 -4.45 7.99
CA SER A 45 -10.55 -3.37 7.91
C SER A 45 -11.48 -3.63 6.74
N SER A 46 -12.75 -3.36 6.91
CA SER A 46 -13.76 -3.47 5.85
C SER A 46 -13.67 -2.33 4.84
N ARG A 47 -13.04 -1.21 5.21
CA ARG A 47 -12.92 -0.02 4.38
C ARG A 47 -11.47 0.40 4.28
N LYS A 48 -11.00 0.50 3.06
CA LYS A 48 -9.60 0.86 2.75
C LYS A 48 -9.58 1.81 1.57
N ALA A 49 -8.65 2.74 1.59
CA ALA A 49 -8.38 3.64 0.47
C ALA A 49 -6.88 3.80 0.30
N ALA A 50 -6.40 3.70 -0.93
CA ALA A 50 -5.01 3.97 -1.27
C ALA A 50 -4.93 5.34 -1.94
N CYS A 51 -4.10 6.23 -1.41
CA CYS A 51 -3.84 7.56 -1.94
C CYS A 51 -2.39 7.65 -2.40
N HIS A 52 -2.19 7.90 -3.69
CA HIS A 52 -0.88 8.00 -4.33
C HIS A 52 -0.55 9.46 -4.64
N PRO A 53 0.64 9.96 -4.30
CA PRO A 53 1.06 11.30 -4.73
C PRO A 53 1.23 11.33 -6.25
N MET A 54 0.72 12.38 -6.87
CA MET A 54 0.85 12.61 -8.29
C MET A 54 2.01 13.54 -8.58
N LEU A 55 2.68 13.34 -9.71
CA LEU A 55 3.74 14.23 -10.19
C LEU A 55 3.13 15.54 -10.74
N TYR A 56 2.79 16.43 -9.83
CA TYR A 56 2.26 17.76 -10.12
C TYR A 56 3.06 18.83 -9.38
N PRO A 57 3.01 20.10 -9.83
CA PRO A 57 3.66 21.20 -9.11
C PRO A 57 3.14 21.41 -7.68
N TYR A 58 1.98 20.89 -7.36
CA TYR A 58 1.36 20.95 -6.02
C TYR A 58 1.16 19.56 -5.45
N ALA A 59 0.93 19.47 -4.14
CA ALA A 59 0.58 18.22 -3.47
C ALA A 59 -0.83 17.76 -3.91
N VAL A 60 -0.89 16.92 -4.93
CA VAL A 60 -2.10 16.28 -5.44
C VAL A 60 -1.99 14.78 -5.21
N PHE A 61 -3.05 14.18 -4.67
CA PHE A 61 -3.13 12.75 -4.46
C PHE A 61 -4.26 12.16 -5.30
N PHE A 62 -3.99 11.02 -5.90
CA PHE A 62 -5.02 10.17 -6.49
C PHE A 62 -5.40 9.09 -5.47
N CYS A 63 -6.67 9.12 -5.02
CA CYS A 63 -7.17 8.16 -4.04
C CYS A 63 -8.11 7.17 -4.70
N GLN A 64 -7.87 5.89 -4.45
CA GLN A 64 -8.74 4.79 -4.83
C GLN A 64 -9.40 4.25 -3.57
N TYR A 65 -10.71 4.29 -3.54
CA TYR A 65 -11.51 3.72 -2.47
C TYR A 65 -12.04 2.35 -2.90
N ASP A 66 -11.88 1.41 -2.00
CA ASP A 66 -12.31 0.03 -2.22
C ASP A 66 -13.51 -0.27 -1.32
N GLU A 67 -14.69 -0.37 -1.91
CA GLU A 67 -15.87 -0.87 -1.21
C GLU A 67 -15.81 -2.40 -1.08
N GLU A 68 -16.49 -2.94 -0.10
CA GLU A 68 -16.52 -4.32 0.43
C GLU A 68 -16.35 -5.50 -0.54
N LEU A 69 -16.27 -5.25 -1.85
CA LEU A 69 -16.24 -6.28 -2.89
C LEU A 69 -14.85 -6.57 -3.45
N SER A 70 -13.84 -5.80 -3.09
CA SER A 70 -12.51 -6.09 -3.56
C SER A 70 -11.74 -6.93 -2.56
N GLU A 71 -11.21 -8.01 -3.05
CA GLU A 71 -10.32 -8.89 -2.31
C GLU A 71 -8.93 -8.25 -2.12
N THR A 72 -8.89 -6.96 -1.78
CA THR A 72 -7.63 -6.27 -1.50
C THR A 72 -7.27 -6.41 -0.02
N ARG A 73 -6.09 -6.94 0.24
CA ARG A 73 -5.53 -7.10 1.59
C ARG A 73 -4.34 -6.18 1.77
N VAL A 74 -4.22 -5.61 2.94
CA VAL A 74 -3.14 -4.67 3.32
C VAL A 74 -2.33 -5.26 4.45
N PHE A 75 -1.00 -5.14 4.35
CA PHE A 75 -0.07 -5.68 5.33
C PHE A 75 0.95 -4.64 5.77
N LYS A 76 1.33 -4.71 7.04
CA LYS A 76 2.58 -4.13 7.54
C LYS A 76 3.69 -5.16 7.41
N VAL A 77 4.81 -4.77 6.83
CA VAL A 77 5.95 -5.66 6.61
C VAL A 77 7.22 -4.98 7.12
N SER A 78 7.92 -5.65 8.03
CA SER A 78 9.25 -5.19 8.48
C SER A 78 10.31 -5.81 7.60
N VAL A 79 11.12 -4.99 6.96
CA VAL A 79 12.21 -5.42 6.08
C VAL A 79 13.53 -4.75 6.46
N VAL A 80 14.62 -5.39 6.11
CA VAL A 80 15.97 -4.84 6.27
C VAL A 80 16.70 -4.87 4.93
N GLY A 81 17.38 -3.77 4.59
CA GLY A 81 18.25 -3.72 3.42
C GLY A 81 19.44 -4.65 3.59
N GLU A 82 19.73 -5.50 2.61
CA GLU A 82 20.86 -6.44 2.70
C GLU A 82 22.20 -5.71 2.78
N ASP A 83 22.35 -4.64 2.00
CA ASP A 83 23.60 -3.86 1.93
C ASP A 83 23.66 -2.74 2.98
N THR A 84 22.56 -2.00 3.14
CA THR A 84 22.51 -0.80 4.00
C THR A 84 22.23 -1.12 5.46
N LYS A 85 21.68 -2.29 5.75
CA LYS A 85 21.18 -2.69 7.09
C LYS A 85 20.08 -1.79 7.65
N ASP A 86 19.47 -0.94 6.81
CA ASP A 86 18.37 -0.09 7.20
C ASP A 86 17.10 -0.89 7.48
N ASN A 87 16.47 -0.65 8.62
CA ASN A 87 15.16 -1.19 8.93
C ASN A 87 14.07 -0.31 8.34
N ILE A 88 13.16 -0.92 7.59
CA ILE A 88 12.05 -0.25 6.93
C ILE A 88 10.74 -0.90 7.39
N ASN A 89 9.79 -0.08 7.78
CA ASN A 89 8.40 -0.48 7.93
C ASN A 89 7.68 -0.16 6.63
N ALA A 90 7.36 -1.20 5.86
CA ALA A 90 6.72 -1.08 4.56
C ALA A 90 5.22 -1.39 4.66
N ALA A 91 4.44 -0.67 3.89
CA ALA A 91 3.07 -1.04 3.57
C ALA A 91 3.06 -1.89 2.30
N ALA A 92 2.33 -2.99 2.32
CA ALA A 92 2.14 -3.85 1.15
C ALA A 92 0.64 -4.05 0.88
N VAL A 93 0.29 -4.07 -0.39
CA VAL A 93 -1.08 -4.30 -0.86
C VAL A 93 -1.09 -5.54 -1.73
N CYS A 94 -2.01 -6.45 -1.45
CA CYS A 94 -2.24 -7.66 -2.22
C CYS A 94 -3.62 -7.63 -2.85
N HIS A 95 -3.66 -7.70 -4.18
CA HIS A 95 -4.90 -7.86 -4.95
C HIS A 95 -5.17 -9.35 -5.13
N MET A 96 -6.23 -9.83 -4.50
CA MET A 96 -6.58 -11.25 -4.46
C MET A 96 -7.49 -11.65 -5.62
N ASP A 97 -8.18 -10.68 -6.24
CA ASP A 97 -9.05 -10.96 -7.38
C ASP A 97 -8.23 -11.15 -8.67
N SER A 98 -8.62 -12.17 -9.45
CA SER A 98 -7.92 -12.53 -10.68
C SER A 98 -8.04 -11.50 -11.80
N ALA A 99 -9.09 -10.69 -11.83
CA ALA A 99 -9.31 -9.69 -12.87
C ALA A 99 -8.38 -8.49 -12.70
N ARG A 100 -8.21 -8.02 -11.46
CA ARG A 100 -7.30 -6.92 -11.14
C ARG A 100 -5.84 -7.37 -11.12
N ALA A 101 -5.57 -8.59 -10.67
CA ALA A 101 -4.26 -9.20 -10.75
C ALA A 101 -3.81 -9.37 -12.22
N ALA A 102 -4.70 -9.74 -13.12
CA ALA A 102 -4.41 -9.86 -14.54
C ALA A 102 -4.11 -8.51 -15.21
N LEU A 103 -4.72 -7.41 -14.75
CA LEU A 103 -4.47 -6.07 -15.26
C LEU A 103 -3.08 -5.55 -14.85
N LEU A 104 -2.61 -5.93 -13.66
CA LEU A 104 -1.30 -5.55 -13.13
C LEU A 104 -0.19 -6.47 -13.63
N ASN A 105 -0.51 -7.73 -13.93
CA ASN A 105 0.40 -8.75 -14.45
C ASN A 105 0.13 -9.03 -15.94
N LEU A 106 0.49 -8.09 -16.80
CA LEU A 106 0.41 -8.28 -18.26
C LEU A 106 1.19 -9.50 -18.79
N MET A 107 1.92 -10.21 -17.94
CA MET A 107 2.83 -11.30 -18.32
C MET A 107 2.49 -12.66 -17.71
N ASP A 108 1.63 -12.73 -16.71
CA ASP A 108 1.28 -14.03 -16.13
C ASP A 108 -0.03 -14.55 -16.67
N LYS A 109 0.07 -15.50 -17.60
CA LYS A 109 -1.07 -16.14 -18.30
C LYS A 109 -1.89 -17.09 -17.41
N GLN A 110 -1.55 -17.27 -16.14
CA GLN A 110 -2.20 -18.25 -15.28
C GLN A 110 -3.28 -17.68 -14.34
N GLY A 111 -3.44 -16.37 -14.24
CA GLY A 111 -4.64 -15.68 -13.73
C GLY A 111 -5.20 -16.07 -12.34
N LYS A 112 -4.45 -16.79 -11.51
CA LYS A 112 -4.94 -17.35 -10.24
C LYS A 112 -4.12 -16.98 -8.99
N SER A 113 -3.01 -16.29 -9.14
CA SER A 113 -2.19 -15.91 -8.00
C SER A 113 -2.48 -14.47 -7.58
N PRO A 114 -2.57 -14.20 -6.27
CA PRO A 114 -2.66 -12.83 -5.79
C PRO A 114 -1.42 -12.04 -6.20
N THR A 115 -1.63 -10.79 -6.59
CA THR A 115 -0.53 -9.88 -6.90
C THR A 115 -0.31 -8.93 -5.74
N CYS A 116 0.86 -9.00 -5.16
CA CYS A 116 1.26 -8.11 -4.07
C CYS A 116 2.33 -7.13 -4.53
N HIS A 117 2.26 -5.91 -4.04
CA HIS A 117 3.30 -4.91 -4.24
C HIS A 117 3.52 -4.10 -2.97
N PHE A 118 4.73 -3.57 -2.80
CA PHE A 118 5.01 -2.61 -1.75
C PHE A 118 4.58 -1.21 -2.18
N CYS A 119 4.03 -0.46 -1.24
CA CYS A 119 3.71 0.95 -1.43
C CYS A 119 4.99 1.79 -1.32
N SER A 120 5.09 2.80 -2.16
CA SER A 120 6.19 3.75 -2.12
C SER A 120 6.13 4.65 -0.88
N ALA A 121 7.25 5.26 -0.52
CA ALA A 121 7.24 6.33 0.45
C ALA A 121 6.41 7.50 -0.11
N GLY A 122 5.44 7.96 0.67
CA GLY A 122 4.46 8.98 0.24
C GLY A 122 3.10 8.43 -0.16
N ASP A 123 2.99 7.15 -0.51
CA ASP A 123 1.68 6.49 -0.60
C ASP A 123 1.05 6.39 0.79
N LEU A 124 -0.23 6.68 0.88
CA LEU A 124 -0.99 6.63 2.13
C LEU A 124 -2.09 5.59 2.00
N ILE A 125 -2.02 4.56 2.82
CA ILE A 125 -3.08 3.54 2.87
C ILE A 125 -3.94 3.82 4.09
N TRP A 126 -5.14 4.30 3.84
CA TRP A 126 -6.14 4.63 4.85
C TRP A 126 -7.01 3.43 5.18
N PHE A 127 -7.42 3.34 6.44
CA PHE A 127 -8.33 2.30 6.94
C PHE A 127 -9.11 2.80 8.16
N GLN A 128 -10.17 2.09 8.46
CA GLN A 128 -11.02 2.36 9.63
C GLN A 128 -10.57 1.53 10.82
#